data_9184d6d3f3d67ff5b6b145eaf5ce1318
#
_entry.id   9184d6d3f3d67ff5b6b145eaf5ce1318
#
_cell.length_a   1.000
_cell.length_b   1.000
_cell.length_c   1.000
_cell.angle_alpha   90.00
_cell.angle_beta   90.00
_cell.angle_gamma   90.00
#
_symmetry.space_group_name_H-M   'P 1'
#
loop_
_entity.id
_entity.type
_entity.pdbx_description
1 polymer ?
#
loop_
_entity_poly.entity_id
_entity_poly.type
_entity_poly.pdbx_seq_one_letter_code
_entity_poly.pdbx_strand_id
1 'polypeptide(L)'
;KGYLYSFNSDSLKVENKYTMPYRAFSLAINQDKHQLYIGHTQSASLRISMFDTPTGKLVRTSDRLSFKAANAADSRFEHFRHMVYSQDSDTLFVSYSNMLKTAEGMKPLHKLLMLDGTTLALKGEVKDAYKGTAYGLTMDEKTQKIYVGGRDYINEIDAKNQTLLRTIPLKDPRPQITSVQNLAVDSASDRAFVVVFDHDDRSGTKDGLYIFDLRDGKQLGYVHTGAGANAVKYNPKYNELYVTNFTSGTISVVDATKYSITREFNMPVYPNQMVLSDDMDTLYIGIKEGFNRDWDPDVFVEGAKERILSIDLKKS
;
A
#
# COMPACT_ATOMS: atom_id res chain seq x y z
N LYS A 1 9.21 17.20 11.02
CA LYS A 1 8.20 17.85 10.17
C LYS A 1 8.09 17.05 8.88
N GLY A 2 6.86 16.88 8.36
CA GLY A 2 6.62 16.30 7.04
C GLY A 2 6.12 17.39 6.08
N TYR A 3 6.07 17.05 4.81
CA TYR A 3 5.50 17.91 3.79
C TYR A 3 4.54 17.11 2.90
N LEU A 4 3.49 17.77 2.46
CA LEU A 4 2.59 17.30 1.40
C LEU A 4 2.81 18.21 0.19
N TYR A 5 2.90 17.61 -0.99
CA TYR A 5 3.03 18.35 -2.24
C TYR A 5 1.86 18.03 -3.15
N SER A 6 1.29 19.03 -3.83
CA SER A 6 0.46 18.81 -5.01
C SER A 6 1.26 19.12 -6.26
N PHE A 7 0.99 18.33 -7.29
CA PHE A 7 1.64 18.45 -8.60
C PHE A 7 0.57 18.64 -9.66
N ASN A 8 0.87 19.43 -10.64
CA ASN A 8 0.12 19.46 -11.89
C ASN A 8 0.38 18.14 -12.65
N SER A 9 -0.68 17.43 -13.00
CA SER A 9 -0.58 16.10 -13.61
C SER A 9 0.11 16.09 -14.98
N ASP A 10 -0.04 17.18 -15.75
CA ASP A 10 0.52 17.26 -17.11
C ASP A 10 1.98 17.70 -17.12
N SER A 11 2.32 18.71 -16.31
CA SER A 11 3.67 19.29 -16.29
C SER A 11 4.59 18.71 -15.23
N LEU A 12 4.06 17.94 -14.28
CA LEU A 12 4.71 17.41 -13.06
C LEU A 12 5.37 18.51 -12.20
N LYS A 13 4.98 19.77 -12.39
CA LYS A 13 5.48 20.86 -11.56
C LYS A 13 4.75 20.88 -10.24
N VAL A 14 5.50 21.15 -9.17
CA VAL A 14 4.94 21.38 -7.84
C VAL A 14 4.06 22.63 -7.90
N GLU A 15 2.78 22.48 -7.56
CA GLU A 15 1.86 23.60 -7.44
C GLU A 15 1.82 24.13 -6.02
N ASN A 16 1.77 23.23 -5.05
CA ASN A 16 1.70 23.61 -3.65
C ASN A 16 2.59 22.73 -2.77
N LYS A 17 3.03 23.31 -1.66
CA LYS A 17 3.75 22.64 -0.59
C LYS A 17 3.10 23.00 0.74
N TYR A 18 2.59 21.98 1.42
CA TYR A 18 1.93 22.15 2.72
C TYR A 18 2.79 21.55 3.82
N THR A 19 2.97 22.29 4.91
CA THR A 19 3.67 21.78 6.10
C THR A 19 2.73 20.87 6.88
N MET A 20 3.15 19.65 7.12
CA MET A 20 2.41 18.68 7.90
C MET A 20 2.77 18.75 9.38
N PRO A 21 1.79 18.57 10.29
CA PRO A 21 2.07 18.57 11.72
C PRO A 21 2.97 17.39 12.14
N TYR A 22 2.90 16.28 11.39
CA TYR A 22 3.64 15.05 11.65
C TYR A 22 4.17 14.44 10.35
N ARG A 23 5.03 13.42 10.45
CA ARG A 23 5.56 12.70 9.28
C ARG A 23 4.44 11.88 8.63
N ALA A 24 4.15 12.16 7.35
CA ALA A 24 3.20 11.40 6.54
C ALA A 24 3.78 10.04 6.12
N PHE A 25 2.93 9.04 6.03
CA PHE A 25 3.32 7.70 5.59
C PHE A 25 2.33 7.08 4.60
N SER A 26 1.03 7.17 4.84
CA SER A 26 -0.01 6.61 3.98
C SER A 26 -1.06 7.65 3.63
N LEU A 27 -1.68 7.49 2.48
CA LEU A 27 -2.69 8.40 1.93
C LEU A 27 -3.93 7.62 1.50
N ALA A 28 -5.10 8.24 1.65
CA ALA A 28 -6.34 7.84 1.00
C ALA A 28 -7.11 9.10 0.61
N ILE A 29 -7.94 9.01 -0.41
CA ILE A 29 -8.71 10.14 -0.92
C ILE A 29 -10.19 9.80 -0.97
N ASN A 30 -11.01 10.80 -0.65
CA ASN A 30 -12.42 10.86 -0.99
C ASN A 30 -12.58 11.96 -2.05
N GLN A 31 -12.68 11.55 -3.30
CA GLN A 31 -12.76 12.49 -4.43
C GLN A 31 -14.03 13.34 -4.38
N ASP A 32 -15.16 12.75 -4.06
CA ASP A 32 -16.46 13.44 -4.06
C ASP A 32 -16.56 14.54 -3.01
N LYS A 33 -15.96 14.32 -1.85
CA LYS A 33 -15.93 15.34 -0.79
C LYS A 33 -14.66 16.20 -0.82
N HIS A 34 -13.78 15.99 -1.82
CA HIS A 34 -12.48 16.67 -1.91
C HIS A 34 -11.64 16.55 -0.63
N GLN A 35 -11.60 15.35 -0.03
CA GLN A 35 -10.90 15.09 1.22
C GLN A 35 -9.72 14.16 1.01
N LEU A 36 -8.56 14.57 1.50
CA LEU A 36 -7.35 13.76 1.54
C LEU A 36 -7.06 13.36 2.99
N TYR A 37 -7.00 12.06 3.23
CA TYR A 37 -6.63 11.49 4.52
C TYR A 37 -5.15 11.16 4.53
N ILE A 38 -4.45 11.55 5.58
CA ILE A 38 -3.01 11.34 5.76
C ILE A 38 -2.76 10.62 7.06
N GLY A 39 -2.22 9.40 6.96
CA GLY A 39 -1.77 8.61 8.09
C GLY A 39 -0.37 9.03 8.54
N HIS A 40 -0.21 9.36 9.81
CA HIS A 40 1.06 9.78 10.40
C HIS A 40 1.72 8.66 11.17
N THR A 41 3.05 8.59 11.06
CA THR A 41 3.85 7.57 11.74
C THR A 41 4.88 8.23 12.65
N GLN A 42 4.66 8.23 13.88
CA GLN A 42 5.68 8.38 14.94
C GLN A 42 5.02 7.93 16.24
N SER A 43 5.71 7.17 17.05
CA SER A 43 5.15 6.56 18.27
C SER A 43 4.40 7.51 19.21
N ALA A 44 4.69 8.80 19.15
CA ALA A 44 3.98 9.83 19.90
C ALA A 44 2.80 10.47 19.15
N SER A 45 2.62 10.17 17.85
CA SER A 45 1.71 10.91 16.97
C SER A 45 0.99 10.06 15.92
N LEU A 46 0.62 8.82 16.28
CA LEU A 46 -0.28 8.01 15.44
C LEU A 46 -1.65 8.67 15.35
N ARG A 47 -1.86 9.41 14.29
CA ARG A 47 -3.08 10.17 14.00
C ARG A 47 -3.37 10.14 12.51
N ILE A 48 -4.60 10.42 12.18
CA ILE A 48 -5.03 10.70 10.80
C ILE A 48 -5.33 12.19 10.72
N SER A 49 -4.79 12.87 9.72
CA SER A 49 -5.18 14.24 9.37
C SER A 49 -6.01 14.23 8.09
N MET A 50 -7.03 15.06 8.04
CA MET A 50 -7.89 15.26 6.88
C MET A 50 -7.68 16.66 6.34
N PHE A 51 -7.42 16.77 5.05
CA PHE A 51 -7.20 18.01 4.31
C PHE A 51 -8.28 18.19 3.26
N ASP A 52 -8.67 19.42 3.04
CA ASP A 52 -9.46 19.83 1.88
C ASP A 52 -8.52 19.97 0.67
N THR A 53 -8.73 19.19 -0.38
CA THR A 53 -7.80 19.12 -1.52
C THR A 53 -7.76 20.41 -2.34
N PRO A 54 -8.88 21.14 -2.59
CA PRO A 54 -8.84 22.38 -3.33
C PRO A 54 -8.03 23.49 -2.63
N THR A 55 -8.14 23.58 -1.31
CA THR A 55 -7.48 24.67 -0.56
C THR A 55 -6.19 24.23 0.14
N GLY A 56 -5.95 22.93 0.25
CA GLY A 56 -4.85 22.37 1.00
C GLY A 56 -4.89 22.64 2.51
N LYS A 57 -6.04 23.07 3.01
CA LYS A 57 -6.22 23.37 4.43
C LYS A 57 -6.44 22.10 5.25
N LEU A 58 -5.80 22.05 6.41
CA LEU A 58 -6.09 21.04 7.41
C LEU A 58 -7.52 21.27 7.94
N VAL A 59 -8.39 20.29 7.74
CA VAL A 59 -9.79 20.32 8.21
C VAL A 59 -9.87 19.76 9.62
N ARG A 60 -9.20 18.61 9.86
CA ARG A 60 -9.30 17.88 11.12
C ARG A 60 -8.09 16.96 11.34
N THR A 61 -7.82 16.67 12.59
CA THR A 61 -6.91 15.59 13.01
C THR A 61 -7.63 14.71 14.01
N SER A 62 -7.50 13.40 13.86
CA SER A 62 -8.09 12.42 14.80
C SER A 62 -7.46 12.53 16.19
N ASP A 63 -8.09 11.94 17.16
CA ASP A 63 -7.43 11.58 18.40
C ASP A 63 -6.26 10.63 18.14
N ARG A 64 -5.40 10.48 19.13
CA ARG A 64 -4.28 9.55 19.05
C ARG A 64 -4.80 8.12 19.01
N LEU A 65 -4.39 7.39 17.98
CA LEU A 65 -4.71 5.98 17.78
C LEU A 65 -3.51 5.14 18.22
N SER A 66 -3.57 4.55 19.40
CA SER A 66 -2.52 3.65 19.92
C SER A 66 -3.17 2.47 20.62
N PHE A 67 -2.71 1.28 20.25
CA PHE A 67 -3.22 0.01 20.76
C PHE A 67 -2.14 -0.75 21.54
N LYS A 68 -1.34 -0.01 22.30
CA LYS A 68 -0.33 -0.62 23.17
C LYS A 68 -1.01 -1.46 24.23
N ALA A 69 -0.50 -2.66 24.46
CA ALA A 69 -0.74 -3.33 25.74
C ALA A 69 -0.20 -2.43 26.88
N ALA A 70 -0.90 -2.35 27.98
CA ALA A 70 -0.59 -1.42 29.09
C ALA A 70 0.86 -1.48 29.60
N ASN A 71 1.58 -2.57 29.33
CA ASN A 71 2.95 -2.85 29.77
C ASN A 71 3.99 -2.89 28.62
N ALA A 72 3.64 -2.49 27.40
CA ALA A 72 4.59 -2.52 26.29
C ALA A 72 5.48 -1.27 26.33
N ALA A 73 6.71 -1.44 26.80
CA ALA A 73 7.68 -0.36 26.98
C ALA A 73 8.19 0.26 25.68
N ASP A 74 7.99 -0.37 24.52
CA ASP A 74 8.58 0.09 23.27
C ASP A 74 7.65 -0.11 22.08
N SER A 75 7.29 0.98 21.42
CA SER A 75 6.39 1.03 20.27
C SER A 75 7.06 1.62 19.04
N ARG A 76 8.35 1.36 18.84
CA ARG A 76 9.14 1.92 17.73
C ARG A 76 8.58 1.54 16.35
N PHE A 77 7.72 0.54 16.28
CA PHE A 77 7.21 -0.04 15.03
C PHE A 77 5.74 0.27 14.75
N GLU A 78 5.09 1.15 15.54
CA GLU A 78 3.71 1.53 15.25
C GLU A 78 3.63 2.39 13.99
N HIS A 79 2.81 1.97 13.02
CA HIS A 79 2.55 2.76 11.80
C HIS A 79 1.22 2.39 11.13
N PHE A 80 0.68 3.32 10.35
CA PHE A 80 -0.40 3.09 9.42
C PHE A 80 0.19 2.79 8.05
N ARG A 81 0.08 1.56 7.59
CA ARG A 81 0.76 1.12 6.38
C ARG A 81 0.01 1.47 5.11
N HIS A 82 -1.27 1.21 5.09
CA HIS A 82 -2.17 1.49 3.98
C HIS A 82 -3.50 2.01 4.49
N MET A 83 -4.19 2.77 3.66
CA MET A 83 -5.54 3.25 3.92
C MET A 83 -6.36 3.17 2.65
N VAL A 84 -7.64 2.85 2.79
CA VAL A 84 -8.64 2.93 1.75
C VAL A 84 -9.91 3.58 2.30
N TYR A 85 -10.62 4.33 1.49
CA TYR A 85 -11.87 4.98 1.87
C TYR A 85 -13.04 4.35 1.13
N SER A 86 -14.08 3.96 1.86
CA SER A 86 -15.34 3.50 1.30
C SER A 86 -16.35 4.63 1.34
N GLN A 87 -16.82 5.00 0.17
CA GLN A 87 -17.83 6.04 0.00
C GLN A 87 -19.21 5.57 0.49
N ASP A 88 -19.57 4.32 0.21
CA ASP A 88 -20.87 3.75 0.58
C ASP A 88 -21.12 3.71 2.09
N SER A 89 -20.06 3.53 2.88
CA SER A 89 -20.16 3.46 4.34
C SER A 89 -19.61 4.71 5.06
N ASP A 90 -19.13 5.72 4.31
CA ASP A 90 -18.39 6.88 4.83
C ASP A 90 -17.34 6.45 5.88
N THR A 91 -16.53 5.46 5.50
CA THR A 91 -15.59 4.84 6.43
C THR A 91 -14.17 4.81 5.84
N LEU A 92 -13.23 5.32 6.61
CA LEU A 92 -11.80 5.19 6.34
C LEU A 92 -11.29 3.92 7.02
N PHE A 93 -10.83 2.96 6.21
CA PHE A 93 -10.19 1.74 6.68
C PHE A 93 -8.69 1.93 6.73
N VAL A 94 -8.08 1.62 7.85
CA VAL A 94 -6.67 1.89 8.14
C VAL A 94 -5.96 0.64 8.61
N SER A 95 -4.96 0.22 7.86
CA SER A 95 -4.07 -0.89 8.24
C SER A 95 -3.09 -0.41 9.31
N TYR A 96 -3.35 -0.80 10.55
CA TYR A 96 -2.46 -0.56 11.68
C TYR A 96 -1.50 -1.73 11.87
N SER A 97 -0.25 -1.43 12.07
CA SER A 97 0.82 -2.40 12.30
C SER A 97 1.66 -2.01 13.50
N ASN A 98 2.01 -2.98 14.32
CA ASN A 98 2.94 -2.84 15.43
C ASN A 98 3.65 -4.16 15.73
N MET A 99 4.77 -4.09 16.44
CA MET A 99 5.46 -5.24 17.04
C MET A 99 5.42 -5.09 18.56
N LEU A 100 4.74 -6.02 19.22
CA LEU A 100 4.64 -6.03 20.67
C LEU A 100 5.75 -6.87 21.30
N LYS A 101 6.47 -6.29 22.25
CA LYS A 101 7.42 -7.05 23.07
C LYS A 101 6.64 -7.84 24.13
N THR A 102 6.72 -9.15 24.06
CA THR A 102 6.13 -10.08 25.05
C THR A 102 7.23 -10.84 25.78
N ALA A 103 6.88 -11.60 26.80
CA ALA A 103 7.83 -12.50 27.48
C ALA A 103 8.42 -13.57 26.55
N GLU A 104 7.69 -13.92 25.49
CA GLU A 104 8.07 -14.92 24.49
C GLU A 104 8.79 -14.33 23.26
N GLY A 105 9.07 -13.00 23.27
CA GLY A 105 9.71 -12.28 22.17
C GLY A 105 8.80 -11.26 21.52
N MET A 106 9.19 -10.83 20.30
CA MET A 106 8.41 -9.86 19.53
C MET A 106 7.25 -10.55 18.80
N LYS A 107 6.02 -10.06 19.02
CA LYS A 107 4.81 -10.55 18.33
C LYS A 107 4.18 -9.45 17.49
N PRO A 108 3.81 -9.73 16.23
CA PRO A 108 3.12 -8.76 15.39
C PRO A 108 1.70 -8.52 15.91
N LEU A 109 1.28 -7.26 15.88
CA LEU A 109 -0.09 -6.83 16.09
C LEU A 109 -0.56 -6.05 14.86
N HIS A 110 -1.54 -6.59 14.16
CA HIS A 110 -2.15 -5.93 13.02
C HIS A 110 -3.64 -5.76 13.24
N LYS A 111 -4.19 -4.62 12.85
CA LYS A 111 -5.60 -4.31 12.93
C LYS A 111 -6.06 -3.59 11.67
N LEU A 112 -7.26 -3.89 11.21
CA LEU A 112 -7.95 -3.05 10.23
C LEU A 112 -8.92 -2.15 10.99
N LEU A 113 -8.48 -0.93 11.24
CA LEU A 113 -9.26 0.07 11.96
C LEU A 113 -10.30 0.68 11.04
N MET A 114 -11.42 1.06 11.61
CA MET A 114 -12.50 1.79 10.95
C MET A 114 -12.65 3.15 11.61
N LEU A 115 -12.50 4.21 10.85
CA LEU A 115 -12.75 5.58 11.29
C LEU A 115 -13.91 6.16 10.49
N ASP A 116 -14.70 6.97 11.13
CA ASP A 116 -15.70 7.78 10.46
C ASP A 116 -15.03 8.75 9.48
N GLY A 117 -15.45 8.75 8.22
CA GLY A 117 -14.79 9.51 7.15
C GLY A 117 -14.91 11.03 7.31
N THR A 118 -15.91 11.51 8.04
CA THR A 118 -16.15 12.94 8.26
C THR A 118 -15.54 13.43 9.57
N THR A 119 -15.72 12.68 10.66
CA THR A 119 -15.29 13.09 12.00
C THR A 119 -13.92 12.57 12.41
N LEU A 120 -13.41 11.55 11.73
CA LEU A 120 -12.22 10.77 12.08
C LEU A 120 -12.32 10.07 13.45
N ALA A 121 -13.51 9.93 13.99
CA ALA A 121 -13.74 9.17 15.20
C ALA A 121 -13.50 7.67 14.94
N LEU A 122 -12.82 6.98 15.84
CA LEU A 122 -12.64 5.54 15.76
C LEU A 122 -13.99 4.83 15.96
N LYS A 123 -14.47 4.13 14.94
CA LYS A 123 -15.70 3.31 14.96
C LYS A 123 -15.46 1.91 15.53
N GLY A 124 -14.23 1.43 15.43
CA GLY A 124 -13.84 0.08 15.85
C GLY A 124 -12.81 -0.55 14.92
N GLU A 125 -12.84 -1.88 14.84
CA GLU A 125 -11.98 -2.65 13.93
C GLU A 125 -12.79 -3.75 13.24
N VAL A 126 -12.38 -4.11 12.01
CA VAL A 126 -12.91 -5.32 11.36
C VAL A 126 -12.32 -6.54 12.06
N LYS A 127 -13.16 -7.34 12.69
CA LYS A 127 -12.72 -8.55 13.41
C LYS A 127 -12.10 -9.54 12.42
N ASP A 128 -11.04 -10.20 12.84
CA ASP A 128 -10.34 -11.25 12.09
C ASP A 128 -9.81 -10.82 10.71
N ALA A 129 -9.73 -9.50 10.45
CA ALA A 129 -9.16 -8.97 9.21
C ALA A 129 -7.71 -9.39 8.99
N TYR A 130 -6.96 -9.63 10.06
CA TYR A 130 -5.57 -10.06 10.02
C TYR A 130 -5.34 -11.32 10.85
N LYS A 131 -4.59 -12.27 10.26
CA LYS A 131 -4.07 -13.46 10.93
C LYS A 131 -2.54 -13.45 10.82
N GLY A 132 -1.86 -12.97 11.86
CA GLY A 132 -0.41 -12.81 11.83
C GLY A 132 0.05 -11.61 10.99
N THR A 133 1.19 -11.70 10.33
CA THR A 133 1.78 -10.61 9.54
C THR A 133 1.01 -10.39 8.25
N ALA A 134 0.59 -9.16 7.99
CA ALA A 134 -0.08 -8.76 6.75
C ALA A 134 0.31 -7.34 6.37
N TYR A 135 0.50 -7.10 5.09
CA TYR A 135 1.00 -5.83 4.59
C TYR A 135 0.14 -5.20 3.50
N GLY A 136 -0.41 -6.01 2.59
CA GLY A 136 -1.19 -5.50 1.49
C GLY A 136 -2.61 -5.12 1.90
N LEU A 137 -3.10 -4.00 1.39
CA LEU A 137 -4.49 -3.56 1.49
C LEU A 137 -4.88 -2.89 0.19
N THR A 138 -5.97 -3.33 -0.40
CA THR A 138 -6.58 -2.68 -1.56
C THR A 138 -8.10 -2.73 -1.46
N MET A 139 -8.76 -1.87 -2.20
CA MET A 139 -10.22 -1.86 -2.31
C MET A 139 -10.62 -1.90 -3.79
N ASP A 140 -11.58 -2.72 -4.09
CA ASP A 140 -12.35 -2.65 -5.33
C ASP A 140 -13.59 -1.79 -5.09
N GLU A 141 -13.55 -0.57 -5.57
CA GLU A 141 -14.62 0.41 -5.39
C GLU A 141 -15.91 -0.03 -6.10
N LYS A 142 -15.79 -0.77 -7.20
CA LYS A 142 -16.95 -1.23 -7.97
C LYS A 142 -17.76 -2.26 -7.21
N THR A 143 -17.12 -3.18 -6.52
CA THR A 143 -17.77 -4.24 -5.74
C THR A 143 -17.88 -3.92 -4.26
N GLN A 144 -17.31 -2.78 -3.80
CA GLN A 144 -17.22 -2.39 -2.38
C GLN A 144 -16.58 -3.46 -1.51
N LYS A 145 -15.56 -4.12 -2.03
CA LYS A 145 -14.80 -5.15 -1.33
C LYS A 145 -13.39 -4.68 -1.03
N ILE A 146 -12.96 -4.92 0.20
CA ILE A 146 -11.59 -4.70 0.64
C ILE A 146 -10.88 -6.04 0.68
N TYR A 147 -9.65 -6.06 0.18
CA TYR A 147 -8.79 -7.22 0.20
C TYR A 147 -7.56 -6.94 1.06
N VAL A 148 -7.31 -7.83 2.00
CA VAL A 148 -6.16 -7.78 2.90
C VAL A 148 -5.25 -8.95 2.59
N GLY A 149 -4.03 -8.68 2.15
CA GLY A 149 -3.02 -9.70 1.86
C GLY A 149 -2.21 -10.04 3.11
N GLY A 150 -2.30 -11.27 3.55
CA GLY A 150 -1.42 -11.86 4.56
C GLY A 150 -0.34 -12.74 3.95
N ARG A 151 0.44 -13.39 4.81
CA ARG A 151 1.55 -14.26 4.38
C ARG A 151 1.09 -15.43 3.50
N ASP A 152 -0.01 -16.05 3.89
CA ASP A 152 -0.53 -17.30 3.29
C ASP A 152 -2.04 -17.24 3.05
N TYR A 153 -2.61 -16.02 3.04
CA TYR A 153 -4.03 -15.82 2.84
C TYR A 153 -4.32 -14.45 2.20
N ILE A 154 -5.51 -14.35 1.62
CA ILE A 154 -6.18 -13.10 1.30
C ILE A 154 -7.53 -13.09 2.03
N ASN A 155 -7.79 -12.06 2.81
CA ASN A 155 -9.10 -11.82 3.40
C ASN A 155 -9.91 -10.89 2.50
N GLU A 156 -11.15 -11.30 2.22
CA GLU A 156 -12.13 -10.50 1.51
C GLU A 156 -13.13 -9.94 2.55
N ILE A 157 -13.31 -8.63 2.53
CA ILE A 157 -14.08 -7.87 3.51
C ILE A 157 -15.14 -7.05 2.79
N ASP A 158 -16.36 -7.07 3.28
CA ASP A 158 -17.43 -6.17 2.86
C ASP A 158 -17.19 -4.78 3.48
N ALA A 159 -16.88 -3.79 2.64
CA ALA A 159 -16.62 -2.43 3.10
C ALA A 159 -17.90 -1.73 3.59
N LYS A 160 -19.06 -2.08 3.04
CA LYS A 160 -20.34 -1.49 3.41
C LYS A 160 -20.83 -2.00 4.77
N ASN A 161 -20.81 -3.32 4.95
CA ASN A 161 -21.24 -3.96 6.21
C ASN A 161 -20.11 -4.07 7.25
N GLN A 162 -18.86 -3.74 6.84
CA GLN A 162 -17.68 -3.70 7.72
C GLN A 162 -17.36 -5.07 8.35
N THR A 163 -17.54 -6.13 7.57
CA THR A 163 -17.38 -7.52 8.05
C THR A 163 -16.47 -8.33 7.16
N LEU A 164 -15.74 -9.27 7.76
CA LEU A 164 -15.00 -10.30 7.03
C LEU A 164 -16.02 -11.23 6.32
N LEU A 165 -15.92 -11.34 5.00
CA LEU A 165 -16.72 -12.25 4.21
C LEU A 165 -16.12 -13.65 4.18
N ARG A 166 -14.84 -13.74 3.88
CA ARG A 166 -14.11 -15.03 3.82
C ARG A 166 -12.60 -14.85 3.89
N THR A 167 -11.92 -15.92 4.27
CA THR A 167 -10.48 -16.08 4.16
C THR A 167 -10.18 -17.04 2.99
N ILE A 168 -9.34 -16.59 2.07
CA ILE A 168 -8.88 -17.38 0.92
C ILE A 168 -7.46 -17.83 1.23
N PRO A 169 -7.22 -19.12 1.57
CA PRO A 169 -5.89 -19.62 1.80
C PRO A 169 -5.11 -19.65 0.48
N LEU A 170 -3.91 -19.09 0.46
CA LEU A 170 -3.05 -19.10 -0.71
C LEU A 170 -2.35 -20.45 -0.82
N LYS A 171 -2.47 -21.10 -1.97
CA LYS A 171 -1.88 -22.40 -2.28
C LYS A 171 -0.64 -22.18 -3.15
N ASP A 172 0.47 -21.82 -2.53
CA ASP A 172 1.75 -21.68 -3.20
C ASP A 172 2.45 -23.05 -3.28
N PRO A 173 2.85 -23.53 -4.46
CA PRO A 173 3.65 -24.73 -4.60
C PRO A 173 5.08 -24.56 -4.06
N ARG A 174 5.53 -23.36 -3.77
CA ARG A 174 6.82 -23.08 -3.14
C ARG A 174 6.68 -22.96 -1.62
N PRO A 175 7.70 -23.39 -0.85
CA PRO A 175 7.53 -23.56 0.59
C PRO A 175 7.33 -22.27 1.39
N GLN A 176 7.46 -21.05 0.85
CA GLN A 176 7.22 -19.81 1.62
C GLN A 176 7.03 -18.56 0.76
N ILE A 177 5.85 -17.96 0.78
CA ILE A 177 5.69 -16.52 0.57
C ILE A 177 6.07 -15.83 1.89
N THR A 178 7.18 -15.10 1.91
CA THR A 178 7.71 -14.56 3.16
C THR A 178 7.14 -13.18 3.51
N SER A 179 6.76 -12.36 2.52
CA SER A 179 6.23 -11.02 2.77
C SER A 179 5.43 -10.48 1.57
N VAL A 180 4.11 -10.47 1.69
CA VAL A 180 3.24 -9.73 0.76
C VAL A 180 3.39 -8.23 1.02
N GLN A 181 3.93 -7.48 0.06
CA GLN A 181 4.12 -6.03 0.21
C GLN A 181 2.90 -5.23 -0.22
N ASN A 182 2.29 -5.64 -1.33
CA ASN A 182 1.13 -4.96 -1.91
C ASN A 182 0.31 -5.95 -2.72
N LEU A 183 -0.95 -5.61 -3.00
CA LEU A 183 -1.80 -6.40 -3.88
C LEU A 183 -2.70 -5.50 -4.71
N ALA A 184 -3.08 -6.01 -5.88
CA ALA A 184 -4.16 -5.51 -6.71
C ALA A 184 -5.13 -6.66 -6.99
N VAL A 185 -6.35 -6.35 -7.36
CA VAL A 185 -7.38 -7.33 -7.69
C VAL A 185 -8.02 -7.01 -9.03
N ASP A 186 -8.42 -8.07 -9.73
CA ASP A 186 -9.33 -8.04 -10.84
C ASP A 186 -10.53 -8.88 -10.45
N SER A 187 -11.53 -8.26 -9.84
CA SER A 187 -12.73 -8.93 -9.35
C SER A 187 -13.62 -9.45 -10.49
N ALA A 188 -13.50 -8.88 -11.70
CA ALA A 188 -14.24 -9.36 -12.86
C ALA A 188 -13.78 -10.74 -13.33
N SER A 189 -12.51 -11.10 -13.08
CA SER A 189 -11.93 -12.39 -13.43
C SER A 189 -11.52 -13.21 -12.21
N ASP A 190 -11.93 -12.82 -11.00
CA ASP A 190 -11.59 -13.48 -9.74
C ASP A 190 -10.07 -13.68 -9.54
N ARG A 191 -9.26 -12.67 -9.83
CA ARG A 191 -7.80 -12.74 -9.73
C ARG A 191 -7.24 -11.77 -8.70
N ALA A 192 -6.27 -12.24 -7.93
CA ALA A 192 -5.41 -11.40 -7.10
C ALA A 192 -3.99 -11.40 -7.65
N PHE A 193 -3.40 -10.24 -7.68
CA PHE A 193 -2.02 -9.96 -8.07
C PHE A 193 -1.25 -9.50 -6.84
N VAL A 194 -0.31 -10.31 -6.39
CA VAL A 194 0.38 -10.12 -5.12
C VAL A 194 1.86 -9.94 -5.39
N VAL A 195 2.43 -8.83 -4.95
CA VAL A 195 3.88 -8.65 -5.00
C VAL A 195 4.52 -9.06 -3.68
N VAL A 196 5.61 -9.78 -3.82
CA VAL A 196 6.39 -10.32 -2.72
C VAL A 196 7.80 -9.77 -2.78
N PHE A 197 8.25 -9.26 -1.64
CA PHE A 197 9.62 -8.87 -1.40
C PHE A 197 10.15 -9.64 -0.20
N ASP A 198 11.10 -10.53 -0.44
CA ASP A 198 11.71 -11.31 0.63
C ASP A 198 12.88 -10.54 1.25
N HIS A 199 12.61 -9.87 2.36
CA HIS A 199 13.63 -9.13 3.10
C HIS A 199 14.72 -10.01 3.71
N ASP A 200 14.44 -11.30 3.93
CA ASP A 200 15.37 -12.24 4.53
C ASP A 200 16.29 -12.88 3.47
N ASP A 201 15.82 -12.95 2.22
CA ASP A 201 16.59 -13.45 1.08
C ASP A 201 17.05 -12.31 0.17
N ARG A 202 18.24 -11.78 0.45
CA ARG A 202 18.86 -10.72 -0.35
C ARG A 202 19.16 -11.13 -1.82
N SER A 203 19.04 -12.42 -2.16
CA SER A 203 19.21 -12.85 -3.55
C SER A 203 18.09 -12.37 -4.47
N GLY A 204 16.94 -12.00 -3.92
CA GLY A 204 15.75 -11.57 -4.67
C GLY A 204 15.12 -12.69 -5.52
N THR A 205 15.52 -13.95 -5.32
CA THR A 205 15.05 -15.07 -6.17
C THR A 205 13.58 -15.39 -6.01
N LYS A 206 12.99 -15.00 -4.88
CA LYS A 206 11.56 -15.18 -4.58
C LYS A 206 10.74 -13.92 -4.81
N ASP A 207 11.40 -12.80 -5.08
CA ASP A 207 10.74 -11.53 -5.36
C ASP A 207 9.97 -11.61 -6.67
N GLY A 208 8.88 -10.90 -6.75
CA GLY A 208 8.11 -10.82 -7.97
C GLY A 208 6.60 -10.78 -7.76
N LEU A 209 5.91 -11.04 -8.85
CA LEU A 209 4.47 -11.02 -8.95
C LEU A 209 3.91 -12.43 -8.94
N TYR A 210 3.02 -12.69 -7.99
CA TYR A 210 2.26 -13.94 -7.86
C TYR A 210 0.80 -13.68 -8.23
N ILE A 211 0.22 -14.59 -8.97
CA ILE A 211 -1.15 -14.50 -9.41
C ILE A 211 -1.94 -15.64 -8.78
N PHE A 212 -3.04 -15.30 -8.10
CA PHE A 212 -3.91 -16.27 -7.44
C PHE A 212 -5.35 -16.16 -7.92
N ASP A 213 -6.01 -17.29 -7.98
CA ASP A 213 -7.46 -17.36 -8.13
C ASP A 213 -8.15 -17.00 -6.80
N LEU A 214 -8.99 -15.99 -6.80
CA LEU A 214 -9.71 -15.56 -5.60
C LEU A 214 -10.80 -16.55 -5.17
N ARG A 215 -11.21 -17.50 -6.02
CA ARG A 215 -12.24 -18.48 -5.68
C ARG A 215 -11.74 -19.54 -4.72
N ASP A 216 -10.51 -20.01 -4.91
CA ASP A 216 -9.96 -21.13 -4.17
C ASP A 216 -8.51 -20.95 -3.66
N GLY A 217 -7.90 -19.82 -3.97
CA GLY A 217 -6.52 -19.47 -3.60
C GLY A 217 -5.45 -20.22 -4.37
N LYS A 218 -5.78 -20.88 -5.48
CA LYS A 218 -4.81 -21.57 -6.31
C LYS A 218 -3.90 -20.58 -7.02
N GLN A 219 -2.58 -20.83 -6.99
CA GLN A 219 -1.64 -20.04 -7.76
C GLN A 219 -1.83 -20.31 -9.26
N LEU A 220 -2.12 -19.25 -10.01
CA LEU A 220 -2.29 -19.28 -11.47
C LEU A 220 -0.98 -19.01 -12.21
N GLY A 221 -0.09 -18.24 -11.60
CA GLY A 221 1.18 -17.86 -12.21
C GLY A 221 2.15 -17.21 -11.25
N TYR A 222 3.37 -17.07 -11.74
CA TYR A 222 4.45 -16.33 -11.09
C TYR A 222 5.31 -15.67 -12.16
N VAL A 223 5.70 -14.43 -11.89
CA VAL A 223 6.61 -13.66 -12.74
C VAL A 223 7.71 -13.09 -11.86
N HIS A 224 8.95 -13.48 -12.10
CA HIS A 224 10.09 -12.80 -11.49
C HIS A 224 10.25 -11.45 -12.18
N THR A 225 9.89 -10.35 -11.49
CA THR A 225 9.89 -9.01 -12.09
C THR A 225 11.20 -8.26 -11.84
N GLY A 226 11.88 -8.58 -10.75
CA GLY A 226 13.13 -7.95 -10.34
C GLY A 226 13.24 -7.94 -8.82
N ALA A 227 14.40 -7.57 -8.30
CA ALA A 227 14.62 -7.54 -6.86
C ALA A 227 13.85 -6.38 -6.19
N GLY A 228 13.23 -6.68 -5.05
CA GLY A 228 12.49 -5.72 -4.27
C GLY A 228 11.13 -5.35 -4.86
N ALA A 229 10.37 -6.32 -5.38
CA ALA A 229 9.01 -6.10 -5.88
C ALA A 229 8.13 -5.52 -4.74
N ASN A 230 7.68 -4.25 -4.89
CA ASN A 230 7.15 -3.47 -3.79
C ASN A 230 5.69 -3.03 -3.98
N ALA A 231 5.31 -2.58 -5.15
CA ALA A 231 3.94 -2.18 -5.44
C ALA A 231 3.47 -2.76 -6.77
N VAL A 232 2.16 -2.99 -6.88
CA VAL A 232 1.49 -3.45 -8.10
C VAL A 232 0.27 -2.61 -8.38
N LYS A 233 0.05 -2.31 -9.67
CA LYS A 233 -1.20 -1.73 -10.19
C LYS A 233 -1.70 -2.55 -11.37
N TYR A 234 -2.98 -2.88 -11.36
CA TYR A 234 -3.66 -3.47 -12.49
C TYR A 234 -4.35 -2.38 -13.32
N ASN A 235 -4.12 -2.40 -14.60
CA ASN A 235 -4.77 -1.53 -15.57
C ASN A 235 -5.71 -2.36 -16.44
N PRO A 236 -7.02 -2.35 -16.18
CA PRO A 236 -7.99 -3.13 -16.97
C PRO A 236 -8.13 -2.62 -18.42
N LYS A 237 -7.80 -1.36 -18.71
CA LYS A 237 -7.87 -0.80 -20.05
C LYS A 237 -6.89 -1.46 -21.02
N TYR A 238 -5.69 -1.74 -20.55
CA TYR A 238 -4.64 -2.38 -21.34
C TYR A 238 -4.43 -3.85 -20.98
N ASN A 239 -5.14 -4.34 -19.95
CA ASN A 239 -4.94 -5.66 -19.37
C ASN A 239 -3.47 -5.91 -18.98
N GLU A 240 -2.88 -4.93 -18.32
CA GLU A 240 -1.49 -4.91 -17.91
C GLU A 240 -1.34 -4.73 -16.40
N LEU A 241 -0.28 -5.28 -15.86
CA LEU A 241 0.16 -5.09 -14.49
C LEU A 241 1.48 -4.34 -14.48
N TYR A 242 1.57 -3.31 -13.66
CA TYR A 242 2.80 -2.55 -13.45
C TYR A 242 3.34 -2.91 -12.07
N VAL A 243 4.60 -3.31 -12.02
CA VAL A 243 5.27 -3.72 -10.78
C VAL A 243 6.52 -2.87 -10.58
N THR A 244 6.59 -2.16 -9.44
CA THR A 244 7.82 -1.48 -9.04
C THR A 244 8.77 -2.47 -8.40
N ASN A 245 10.01 -2.50 -8.88
CA ASN A 245 11.12 -3.28 -8.32
C ASN A 245 12.07 -2.32 -7.60
N PHE A 246 11.83 -2.13 -6.32
CA PHE A 246 12.47 -1.11 -5.51
C PHE A 246 14.00 -1.22 -5.51
N THR A 247 14.53 -2.42 -5.33
CA THR A 247 15.97 -2.66 -5.27
C THR A 247 16.63 -2.64 -6.65
N SER A 248 15.97 -3.22 -7.67
CA SER A 248 16.47 -3.22 -9.05
C SER A 248 16.41 -1.84 -9.70
N GLY A 249 15.53 -0.95 -9.23
CA GLY A 249 15.32 0.35 -9.87
C GLY A 249 14.60 0.23 -11.23
N THR A 250 13.63 -0.69 -11.33
CA THR A 250 12.89 -0.90 -12.58
C THR A 250 11.38 -0.92 -12.34
N ILE A 251 10.61 -0.75 -13.42
CA ILE A 251 9.19 -1.08 -13.47
C ILE A 251 8.98 -2.13 -14.54
N SER A 252 8.47 -3.28 -14.14
CA SER A 252 8.09 -4.34 -15.07
C SER A 252 6.62 -4.19 -15.47
N VAL A 253 6.36 -4.29 -16.78
CA VAL A 253 5.00 -4.37 -17.33
C VAL A 253 4.73 -5.82 -17.69
N VAL A 254 3.67 -6.38 -17.09
CA VAL A 254 3.30 -7.78 -17.22
C VAL A 254 1.94 -7.88 -17.90
N ASP A 255 1.85 -8.69 -18.96
CA ASP A 255 0.57 -9.08 -19.55
C ASP A 255 -0.26 -9.89 -18.55
N ALA A 256 -1.44 -9.37 -18.20
CA ALA A 256 -2.28 -9.97 -17.16
C ALA A 256 -3.00 -11.25 -17.60
N THR A 257 -2.88 -11.67 -18.87
CA THR A 257 -3.40 -12.95 -19.37
C THR A 257 -2.29 -14.00 -19.50
N LYS A 258 -1.14 -13.60 -20.06
CA LYS A 258 -0.02 -14.52 -20.36
C LYS A 258 0.93 -14.67 -19.17
N TYR A 259 0.85 -13.78 -18.19
CA TYR A 259 1.74 -13.72 -17.04
C TYR A 259 3.22 -13.69 -17.45
N SER A 260 3.52 -12.80 -18.37
CA SER A 260 4.87 -12.58 -18.90
C SER A 260 5.20 -11.11 -19.00
N ILE A 261 6.46 -10.75 -18.74
CA ILE A 261 6.95 -9.38 -18.91
C ILE A 261 6.91 -9.03 -20.39
N THR A 262 6.25 -7.92 -20.72
CA THR A 262 6.19 -7.37 -22.07
C THR A 262 7.16 -6.22 -22.27
N ARG A 263 7.40 -5.45 -21.22
CA ARG A 263 8.28 -4.26 -21.24
C ARG A 263 8.89 -4.06 -19.85
N GLU A 264 10.01 -3.36 -19.82
CA GLU A 264 10.65 -2.90 -18.59
C GLU A 264 11.15 -1.48 -18.75
N PHE A 265 10.94 -0.65 -17.75
CA PHE A 265 11.44 0.71 -17.69
C PHE A 265 12.51 0.83 -16.62
N ASN A 266 13.69 1.35 -16.99
CA ASN A 266 14.69 1.73 -16.02
C ASN A 266 14.29 3.03 -15.33
N MET A 267 14.28 3.01 -14.00
CA MET A 267 13.94 4.16 -13.18
C MET A 267 15.19 4.65 -12.44
N PRO A 268 15.20 5.91 -12.01
CA PRO A 268 16.09 6.27 -10.91
C PRO A 268 15.85 5.32 -9.73
N VAL A 269 16.87 5.05 -8.95
CA VAL A 269 16.80 4.10 -7.84
C VAL A 269 15.58 4.31 -6.95
N TYR A 270 15.01 3.20 -6.46
CA TYR A 270 13.92 3.12 -5.50
C TYR A 270 12.53 3.59 -5.98
N PRO A 271 12.01 3.07 -7.11
CA PRO A 271 10.60 3.26 -7.44
C PRO A 271 9.72 2.62 -6.35
N ASN A 272 8.76 3.39 -5.83
CA ASN A 272 8.01 2.98 -4.65
C ASN A 272 6.53 2.76 -4.98
N GLN A 273 5.69 3.75 -4.73
CA GLN A 273 4.24 3.66 -4.99
C GLN A 273 3.90 4.20 -6.37
N MET A 274 2.81 3.71 -6.91
CA MET A 274 2.28 4.11 -8.22
C MET A 274 0.80 4.44 -8.12
N VAL A 275 0.35 5.33 -9.00
CA VAL A 275 -1.07 5.60 -9.24
C VAL A 275 -1.32 5.75 -10.73
N LEU A 276 -2.45 5.23 -11.21
CA LEU A 276 -2.92 5.46 -12.57
C LEU A 276 -3.73 6.76 -12.62
N SER A 277 -3.67 7.47 -13.75
CA SER A 277 -4.63 8.54 -14.05
C SER A 277 -6.06 7.99 -14.19
N ASP A 278 -7.06 8.85 -14.07
CA ASP A 278 -8.47 8.43 -14.16
C ASP A 278 -8.82 7.80 -15.51
N ASP A 279 -8.19 8.28 -16.60
CA ASP A 279 -8.33 7.70 -17.94
C ASP A 279 -7.49 6.43 -18.16
N MET A 280 -6.66 6.04 -17.17
CA MET A 280 -5.76 4.90 -17.18
C MET A 280 -4.65 4.96 -18.26
N ASP A 281 -4.37 6.14 -18.79
CA ASP A 281 -3.38 6.36 -19.85
C ASP A 281 -2.02 6.82 -19.34
N THR A 282 -1.95 7.22 -18.08
CA THR A 282 -0.70 7.67 -17.46
C THR A 282 -0.45 6.94 -16.13
N LEU A 283 0.76 6.46 -15.96
CA LEU A 283 1.24 5.90 -14.70
C LEU A 283 2.16 6.91 -14.02
N TYR A 284 1.80 7.36 -12.82
CA TYR A 284 2.63 8.21 -11.97
C TYR A 284 3.37 7.35 -10.95
N ILE A 285 4.66 7.64 -10.75
CA ILE A 285 5.55 6.83 -9.92
C ILE A 285 6.27 7.74 -8.93
N GLY A 286 6.16 7.43 -7.64
CA GLY A 286 6.96 8.04 -6.60
C GLY A 286 8.34 7.38 -6.51
N ILE A 287 9.40 8.17 -6.61
CA ILE A 287 10.78 7.72 -6.46
C ILE A 287 11.29 8.18 -5.09
N LYS A 288 11.76 7.23 -4.28
CA LYS A 288 12.47 7.54 -3.04
C LYS A 288 13.96 7.69 -3.30
N GLU A 289 14.48 8.85 -2.95
CA GLU A 289 15.93 9.10 -2.93
C GLU A 289 16.41 9.21 -1.48
N GLY A 290 17.67 8.89 -1.24
CA GLY A 290 18.28 9.07 0.08
C GLY A 290 18.39 7.83 0.94
N PHE A 291 18.07 6.64 0.39
CA PHE A 291 18.39 5.39 1.06
C PHE A 291 19.67 4.79 0.45
N ASN A 292 20.55 4.26 1.31
CA ASN A 292 21.66 3.43 0.84
C ASN A 292 21.11 2.08 0.36
N ARG A 293 21.68 1.52 -0.71
CA ARG A 293 21.35 0.18 -1.23
C ARG A 293 21.49 -0.94 -0.17
N ASP A 294 22.32 -0.72 0.84
CA ASP A 294 22.60 -1.71 1.89
C ASP A 294 21.62 -1.67 3.07
N TRP A 295 20.51 -0.92 2.94
CA TRP A 295 19.52 -0.79 4.01
C TRP A 295 20.09 -0.32 5.35
N ASP A 296 21.16 0.48 5.30
CA ASP A 296 21.65 1.17 6.49
C ASP A 296 20.73 2.38 6.76
N PRO A 297 19.86 2.32 7.79
CA PRO A 297 18.94 3.40 8.10
C PRO A 297 19.66 4.68 8.54
N ASP A 298 20.93 4.60 8.85
CA ASP A 298 21.74 5.71 9.34
C ASP A 298 22.47 6.45 8.21
N VAL A 299 22.50 5.88 6.99
CA VAL A 299 23.09 6.53 5.82
C VAL A 299 22.02 7.22 4.99
N PHE A 300 21.69 8.42 5.40
CA PHE A 300 20.90 9.36 4.61
C PHE A 300 21.81 10.15 3.67
N VAL A 301 21.51 10.11 2.36
CA VAL A 301 22.23 10.92 1.38
C VAL A 301 21.73 12.36 1.47
N GLU A 302 22.51 13.25 2.04
CA GLU A 302 22.18 14.67 2.16
C GLU A 302 21.97 15.29 0.78
N GLY A 303 20.84 15.99 0.61
CA GLY A 303 20.48 16.64 -0.65
C GLY A 303 19.72 15.75 -1.65
N ALA A 304 19.52 14.46 -1.36
CA ALA A 304 18.63 13.61 -2.15
C ALA A 304 17.19 14.12 -2.04
N LYS A 305 16.48 14.14 -3.19
CA LYS A 305 15.11 14.63 -3.28
C LYS A 305 14.19 13.53 -3.80
N GLU A 306 13.08 13.34 -3.14
CA GLU A 306 11.99 12.51 -3.68
C GLU A 306 11.46 13.16 -4.96
N ARG A 307 11.10 12.33 -5.94
CA ARG A 307 10.59 12.76 -7.26
C ARG A 307 9.30 12.03 -7.59
N ILE A 308 8.55 12.62 -8.51
CA ILE A 308 7.46 11.96 -9.21
C ILE A 308 7.85 11.90 -10.69
N LEU A 309 7.67 10.73 -11.28
CA LEU A 309 7.81 10.49 -12.72
C LEU A 309 6.46 10.08 -13.29
N SER A 310 6.28 10.24 -14.59
CA SER A 310 5.14 9.71 -15.33
C SER A 310 5.56 8.92 -16.55
N ILE A 311 4.77 7.90 -16.88
CA ILE A 311 4.88 7.11 -18.08
C ILE A 311 3.57 7.25 -18.86
N ASP A 312 3.66 7.69 -20.13
CA ASP A 312 2.54 7.68 -21.07
C ASP A 312 2.35 6.26 -21.60
N LEU A 313 1.26 5.62 -21.21
CA LEU A 313 0.98 4.23 -21.51
C LEU A 313 0.45 4.02 -22.94
N LYS A 314 0.00 5.09 -23.62
CA LYS A 314 -0.41 5.04 -25.03
C LYS A 314 0.75 4.86 -26.00
N LYS A 315 1.92 5.35 -25.61
CA LYS A 315 3.12 5.42 -26.46
C LYS A 315 4.19 4.40 -26.06
N SER A 316 3.94 3.69 -25.00
CA SER A 316 4.94 2.79 -24.40
C SER A 316 4.79 1.32 -24.86
#